data_3df04977b23bfd639a796eff8d0dae02
#
_entry.id   3df04977b23bfd639a796eff8d0dae02
#
_cell.length_a   1.000
_cell.length_b   1.000
_cell.length_c   1.000
_cell.angle_alpha   90.00
_cell.angle_beta   90.00
_cell.angle_gamma   90.00
#
_symmetry.space_group_name_H-M   'P 1'
#
loop_
_entity.id
_entity.type
_entity.pdbx_description
1 polymer ?
#
loop_
_entity_poly.entity_id
_entity_poly.type
_entity_poly.pdbx_seq_one_letter_code
_entity_poly.pdbx_strand_id
1 'polypeptide(L)'
;MASIEEKVEEHYKKILDELGIRHYGKTESINRTITDALRSADSKSGGSGNNYPDIQLLLENKTARRIPVMIEAKGLKNRLEKISKSGQIELITYYEKDSKRKDGTIQHHAGDANYSSIMNYAVNGAVHYANAILDSRGYTEVIAIGINGTQMNADGSVQDAECRAYYISEKNNRVPKHIPELDKGWSLLKADNLDRFFAMLDKMTLTEKELEDLRQRTETALETKIKSIHQSLYDNPTLRTALTTNEKLYLFCGLIMVGLTTKGVAPLDVNQFTGNDDQEDNDSTIIITRIRSFLKKKKCGDDKIRMILDLLQPVFKKETLWRPVNGESILKSLFKQVKQDIIPCLESNLHLDFTGKILNSLGDWVHIENDRENDVVLTPRYVTTLMAKLARTNMDSFVWDRAMGSAGFLVSAMDIMIKDAQAKIHDQKELEKKITNIKEHQLLGVEILGNIYILAAVSYTHLRAHETTL
;
A
#
# COMPACT_ATOMS: atom_id res chain seq x y z
N MET A 1 14.87 9.69 -35.46
CA MET A 1 16.06 9.67 -34.55
C MET A 1 15.60 9.09 -33.24
N ALA A 2 16.38 8.20 -32.64
CA ALA A 2 16.09 7.66 -31.31
C ALA A 2 16.05 8.81 -30.28
N SER A 3 15.13 8.74 -29.33
CA SER A 3 15.03 9.72 -28.24
C SER A 3 16.28 9.69 -27.36
N ILE A 4 16.54 10.75 -26.58
CA ILE A 4 17.65 10.74 -25.61
C ILE A 4 17.46 9.62 -24.59
N GLU A 5 16.23 9.37 -24.16
CA GLU A 5 15.87 8.28 -23.24
C GLU A 5 16.27 6.91 -23.81
N GLU A 6 15.96 6.62 -25.09
CA GLU A 6 16.40 5.38 -25.76
C GLU A 6 17.92 5.24 -25.82
N LYS A 7 18.61 6.34 -26.03
CA LYS A 7 20.08 6.33 -26.06
C LYS A 7 20.70 6.11 -24.67
N VAL A 8 20.09 6.65 -23.61
CA VAL A 8 20.47 6.37 -22.23
C VAL A 8 20.28 4.87 -21.95
N GLU A 9 19.15 4.31 -22.35
CA GLU A 9 18.86 2.87 -22.23
C GLU A 9 19.93 2.02 -22.95
N GLU A 10 20.24 2.36 -24.20
CA GLU A 10 21.28 1.66 -24.99
C GLU A 10 22.67 1.76 -24.35
N HIS A 11 23.05 2.91 -23.81
CA HIS A 11 24.32 3.10 -23.11
C HIS A 11 24.46 2.15 -21.94
N TYR A 12 23.44 2.02 -21.08
CA TYR A 12 23.48 1.13 -19.94
C TYR A 12 23.36 -0.35 -20.31
N LYS A 13 22.66 -0.69 -21.41
CA LYS A 13 22.67 -2.05 -21.97
C LYS A 13 24.06 -2.48 -22.41
N LYS A 14 24.82 -1.59 -23.08
CA LYS A 14 26.22 -1.87 -23.43
C LYS A 14 27.09 -2.15 -22.20
N ILE A 15 26.91 -1.39 -21.11
CA ILE A 15 27.61 -1.65 -19.85
C ILE A 15 27.27 -3.05 -19.31
N LEU A 16 26.00 -3.47 -19.36
CA LEU A 16 25.58 -4.79 -18.94
C LEU A 16 26.21 -5.90 -19.82
N ASP A 17 26.25 -5.69 -21.13
CA ASP A 17 26.89 -6.62 -22.09
C ASP A 17 28.39 -6.74 -21.83
N GLU A 18 29.10 -5.63 -21.62
CA GLU A 18 30.54 -5.62 -21.27
C GLU A 18 30.82 -6.32 -19.94
N LEU A 19 29.88 -6.26 -19.00
CA LEU A 19 29.96 -6.95 -17.71
C LEU A 19 29.54 -8.43 -17.80
N GLY A 20 29.00 -8.87 -18.95
CA GLY A 20 28.47 -10.23 -19.12
C GLY A 20 27.20 -10.50 -18.31
N ILE A 21 26.40 -9.45 -18.04
CA ILE A 21 25.17 -9.54 -17.26
C ILE A 21 23.99 -9.70 -18.21
N ARG A 22 23.24 -10.81 -18.09
CA ARG A 22 22.04 -11.05 -18.87
C ARG A 22 20.96 -10.02 -18.49
N HIS A 23 20.42 -9.35 -19.47
CA HIS A 23 19.33 -8.37 -19.30
C HIS A 23 18.20 -8.64 -20.27
N TYR A 24 17.03 -8.03 -19.99
CA TYR A 24 15.80 -8.18 -20.77
C TYR A 24 15.19 -6.79 -21.01
N GLY A 25 14.72 -6.54 -22.22
CA GLY A 25 14.08 -5.30 -22.61
C GLY A 25 12.59 -5.26 -22.29
N LYS A 26 11.92 -4.16 -22.66
CA LYS A 26 10.49 -3.89 -22.39
C LYS A 26 9.54 -5.00 -22.84
N THR A 27 9.82 -5.66 -23.96
CA THR A 27 8.95 -6.68 -24.55
C THR A 27 9.32 -8.10 -24.17
N GLU A 28 10.40 -8.27 -23.43
CA GLU A 28 10.93 -9.58 -23.05
C GLU A 28 10.44 -9.97 -21.66
N SER A 29 10.22 -11.25 -21.47
CA SER A 29 9.77 -11.84 -20.21
C SER A 29 10.90 -12.59 -19.55
N ILE A 30 11.23 -12.26 -18.29
CA ILE A 30 12.17 -13.04 -17.49
C ILE A 30 11.52 -14.37 -17.07
N ASN A 31 10.34 -14.29 -16.47
CA ASN A 31 9.52 -15.42 -16.06
C ASN A 31 8.06 -14.99 -15.84
N ARG A 32 7.16 -15.96 -15.69
CA ARG A 32 5.72 -15.72 -15.57
C ARG A 32 5.37 -14.87 -14.34
N THR A 33 6.03 -15.10 -13.20
CA THR A 33 5.75 -14.36 -11.95
C THR A 33 6.00 -12.87 -12.12
N ILE A 34 7.15 -12.49 -12.70
CA ILE A 34 7.50 -11.08 -12.96
C ILE A 34 6.55 -10.49 -14.01
N THR A 35 6.28 -11.23 -15.08
CA THR A 35 5.38 -10.76 -16.14
C THR A 35 3.96 -10.51 -15.64
N ASP A 36 3.40 -11.43 -14.87
CA ASP A 36 2.05 -11.29 -14.31
C ASP A 36 1.99 -10.13 -13.27
N ALA A 37 3.05 -9.95 -12.48
CA ALA A 37 3.18 -8.83 -11.55
C ALA A 37 3.15 -7.47 -12.27
N LEU A 38 3.98 -7.31 -13.30
CA LEU A 38 4.06 -6.08 -14.08
C LEU A 38 2.77 -5.78 -14.85
N ARG A 39 2.05 -6.82 -15.33
CA ARG A 39 0.74 -6.65 -15.97
C ARG A 39 -0.36 -6.22 -15.01
N SER A 40 -0.27 -6.62 -13.73
CA SER A 40 -1.24 -6.26 -12.71
C SER A 40 -0.98 -4.89 -12.06
N ALA A 41 0.18 -4.30 -12.33
CA ALA A 41 0.53 -2.97 -11.82
C ALA A 41 -0.31 -1.88 -12.50
N ASP A 42 -0.61 -0.82 -11.75
CA ASP A 42 -1.21 0.38 -12.31
C ASP A 42 -0.29 1.00 -13.37
N SER A 43 -0.89 1.48 -14.46
CA SER A 43 -0.13 2.19 -15.49
C SER A 43 0.52 3.45 -14.93
N LYS A 44 1.76 3.74 -15.32
CA LYS A 44 2.44 5.01 -14.98
C LYS A 44 1.66 6.25 -15.44
N SER A 45 0.77 6.11 -16.40
CA SER A 45 -0.09 7.19 -16.90
C SER A 45 -1.54 7.12 -16.41
N GLY A 46 -1.84 6.16 -15.53
CA GLY A 46 -3.20 5.84 -15.10
C GLY A 46 -3.94 4.93 -16.08
N GLY A 47 -4.81 4.07 -15.55
CA GLY A 47 -5.59 3.11 -16.32
C GLY A 47 -4.93 1.73 -16.45
N SER A 48 -5.59 0.82 -17.19
CA SER A 48 -5.09 -0.52 -17.48
C SER A 48 -4.18 -0.48 -18.70
N GLY A 49 -2.92 -0.79 -18.56
CA GLY A 49 -1.96 -0.86 -19.66
C GLY A 49 -0.81 -1.79 -19.34
N ASN A 50 -0.16 -2.32 -20.39
CA ASN A 50 1.05 -3.09 -20.22
C ASN A 50 2.19 -2.14 -19.84
N ASN A 51 2.66 -2.22 -18.61
CA ASN A 51 3.77 -1.45 -18.12
C ASN A 51 4.96 -2.36 -17.93
N TYR A 52 6.07 -1.97 -18.52
CA TYR A 52 7.32 -2.68 -18.34
C TYR A 52 8.43 -1.66 -18.05
N PRO A 53 9.39 -1.98 -17.17
CA PRO A 53 10.61 -1.21 -17.02
C PRO A 53 11.42 -1.27 -18.30
N ASP A 54 12.29 -0.29 -18.53
CA ASP A 54 13.10 -0.22 -19.74
C ASP A 54 14.08 -1.40 -19.84
N ILE A 55 14.69 -1.77 -18.69
CA ILE A 55 15.59 -2.92 -18.59
C ILE A 55 15.22 -3.74 -17.34
N GLN A 56 15.29 -5.05 -17.46
CA GLN A 56 15.02 -5.99 -16.37
C GLN A 56 16.20 -6.95 -16.21
N LEU A 57 16.57 -7.26 -14.96
CA LEU A 57 17.55 -8.31 -14.65
C LEU A 57 16.95 -9.28 -13.63
N LEU A 58 17.50 -10.51 -13.60
CA LEU A 58 17.28 -11.44 -12.50
C LEU A 58 18.66 -11.91 -12.04
N LEU A 59 19.09 -11.43 -10.90
CA LEU A 59 20.34 -11.83 -10.29
C LEU A 59 20.13 -13.13 -9.52
N GLU A 60 21.00 -14.11 -9.73
CA GLU A 60 20.97 -15.40 -9.01
C GLU A 60 22.37 -15.72 -8.51
N ASN A 61 22.53 -15.89 -7.20
CA ASN A 61 23.79 -16.25 -6.59
C ASN A 61 23.98 -17.78 -6.48
N LYS A 62 25.12 -18.23 -5.97
CA LYS A 62 25.45 -19.67 -5.83
C LYS A 62 24.52 -20.44 -4.89
N THR A 63 23.80 -19.75 -3.99
CA THR A 63 22.80 -20.35 -3.09
C THR A 63 21.38 -20.34 -3.67
N ALA A 64 21.23 -20.06 -4.98
CA ALA A 64 19.96 -19.93 -5.69
C ALA A 64 19.03 -18.83 -5.13
N ARG A 65 19.56 -17.85 -4.37
CA ARG A 65 18.83 -16.64 -4.03
C ARG A 65 18.67 -15.77 -5.26
N ARG A 66 17.44 -15.33 -5.52
CA ARG A 66 17.08 -14.57 -6.72
C ARG A 66 16.56 -13.19 -6.36
N ILE A 67 17.16 -12.16 -6.94
CA ILE A 67 16.74 -10.78 -6.76
C ILE A 67 16.45 -10.16 -8.12
N PRO A 68 15.19 -9.78 -8.42
CA PRO A 68 14.86 -9.01 -9.61
C PRO A 68 15.43 -7.60 -9.53
N VAL A 69 15.82 -7.05 -10.68
CA VAL A 69 16.26 -5.65 -10.80
C VAL A 69 15.39 -4.97 -11.86
N MET A 70 14.76 -3.89 -11.48
CA MET A 70 13.91 -3.07 -12.35
C MET A 70 14.62 -1.75 -12.63
N ILE A 71 14.87 -1.45 -13.91
CA ILE A 71 15.63 -0.27 -14.34
C ILE A 71 14.74 0.58 -15.22
N GLU A 72 14.65 1.86 -14.91
CA GLU A 72 13.90 2.87 -15.67
C GLU A 72 14.82 3.98 -16.11
N ALA A 73 14.72 4.38 -17.39
CA ALA A 73 15.51 5.43 -18.01
C ALA A 73 14.72 6.73 -18.16
N LYS A 74 15.44 7.86 -18.07
CA LYS A 74 14.95 9.18 -18.47
C LYS A 74 16.02 9.92 -19.26
N GLY A 75 15.55 10.84 -20.14
CA GLY A 75 16.41 11.62 -21.03
C GLY A 75 16.26 13.14 -20.83
N LEU A 76 15.93 13.58 -19.61
CA LEU A 76 15.65 14.99 -19.31
C LEU A 76 16.37 15.45 -18.03
N LYS A 77 16.76 16.71 -18.00
CA LYS A 77 17.44 17.32 -16.84
C LYS A 77 16.58 17.21 -15.57
N ASN A 78 17.24 16.85 -14.46
CA ASN A 78 16.60 16.71 -13.13
C ASN A 78 15.44 15.69 -13.11
N ARG A 79 15.57 14.56 -13.84
CA ARG A 79 14.57 13.50 -13.90
C ARG A 79 15.05 12.17 -13.32
N LEU A 80 16.13 12.19 -12.54
CA LEU A 80 16.64 10.99 -11.90
C LEU A 80 15.70 10.55 -10.78
N GLU A 81 15.44 11.39 -9.79
CA GLU A 81 14.56 11.05 -8.67
C GLU A 81 13.77 12.25 -8.14
N LYS A 82 12.62 11.99 -7.54
CA LYS A 82 11.82 12.94 -6.79
C LYS A 82 11.57 12.42 -5.39
N ILE A 83 11.97 13.20 -4.41
CA ILE A 83 11.81 12.89 -2.98
C ILE A 83 10.67 13.74 -2.42
N SER A 84 9.78 13.12 -1.64
CA SER A 84 8.68 13.79 -0.95
C SER A 84 9.19 14.66 0.21
N LYS A 85 8.32 15.51 0.75
CA LYS A 85 8.64 16.32 1.95
C LYS A 85 9.01 15.48 3.18
N SER A 86 8.60 14.22 3.22
CA SER A 86 8.97 13.27 4.28
C SER A 86 10.33 12.60 4.07
N GLY A 87 11.05 12.93 2.99
CA GLY A 87 12.36 12.35 2.68
C GLY A 87 12.30 10.97 2.01
N GLN A 88 11.14 10.54 1.53
CA GLN A 88 10.95 9.26 0.86
C GLN A 88 10.76 9.43 -0.65
N ILE A 89 11.06 8.38 -1.44
CA ILE A 89 10.76 8.37 -2.87
C ILE A 89 9.26 8.59 -3.06
N GLU A 90 8.91 9.66 -3.80
CA GLU A 90 7.52 10.01 -4.05
C GLU A 90 6.94 9.08 -5.13
N LEU A 91 5.88 8.35 -4.78
CA LEU A 91 5.17 7.49 -5.72
C LEU A 91 3.91 8.17 -6.25
N ILE A 92 2.79 7.46 -6.24
CA ILE A 92 1.49 8.01 -6.62
C ILE A 92 1.04 8.97 -5.51
N THR A 93 0.72 10.19 -5.88
CA THR A 93 0.12 11.21 -5.01
C THR A 93 -1.30 11.51 -5.48
N TYR A 94 -1.95 12.48 -4.86
CA TYR A 94 -3.30 12.89 -5.25
C TYR A 94 -3.32 14.40 -5.48
N TYR A 95 -4.15 14.85 -6.44
CA TYR A 95 -4.33 16.28 -6.67
C TYR A 95 -5.09 16.91 -5.50
N GLU A 96 -4.48 17.91 -4.85
CA GLU A 96 -5.10 18.64 -3.74
C GLU A 96 -6.23 19.58 -4.22
N LYS A 97 -6.14 20.02 -5.47
CA LYS A 97 -7.08 20.98 -6.12
C LYS A 97 -7.29 20.58 -7.58
N ASP A 98 -8.42 21.01 -8.14
CA ASP A 98 -8.68 20.86 -9.56
C ASP A 98 -7.54 21.49 -10.38
N SER A 99 -7.00 20.72 -11.31
CA SER A 99 -6.05 21.22 -12.30
C SER A 99 -6.80 21.55 -13.59
N LYS A 100 -6.48 22.71 -14.21
CA LYS A 100 -7.14 23.17 -15.43
C LYS A 100 -6.17 23.15 -16.60
N ARG A 101 -6.68 22.82 -17.78
CA ARG A 101 -5.99 23.03 -19.06
C ARG A 101 -5.91 24.52 -19.39
N LYS A 102 -5.08 24.86 -20.40
CA LYS A 102 -4.95 26.26 -20.87
C LYS A 102 -6.26 26.86 -21.38
N ASP A 103 -7.19 26.03 -21.82
CA ASP A 103 -8.53 26.41 -22.28
C ASP A 103 -9.57 26.56 -21.15
N GLY A 104 -9.14 26.39 -19.88
CA GLY A 104 -9.99 26.51 -18.70
C GLY A 104 -10.77 25.24 -18.32
N THR A 105 -10.74 24.19 -19.17
CA THR A 105 -11.38 22.90 -18.84
C THR A 105 -10.61 22.19 -17.73
N ILE A 106 -11.33 21.48 -16.86
CA ILE A 106 -10.71 20.69 -15.76
C ILE A 106 -10.02 19.48 -16.40
N GLN A 107 -8.74 19.32 -16.09
CA GLN A 107 -7.94 18.19 -16.53
C GLN A 107 -7.95 17.06 -15.50
N HIS A 108 -7.81 17.41 -14.22
CA HIS A 108 -7.85 16.50 -13.09
C HIS A 108 -8.63 17.16 -11.97
N HIS A 109 -9.47 16.39 -11.30
CA HIS A 109 -10.18 16.84 -10.11
C HIS A 109 -9.33 16.68 -8.85
N ALA A 110 -9.65 17.45 -7.82
CA ALA A 110 -9.14 17.20 -6.48
C ALA A 110 -9.50 15.74 -6.08
N GLY A 111 -8.48 14.98 -5.61
CA GLY A 111 -8.63 13.57 -5.25
C GLY A 111 -8.31 12.57 -6.36
N ASP A 112 -8.10 13.01 -7.60
CA ASP A 112 -7.62 12.13 -8.65
C ASP A 112 -6.18 11.69 -8.36
N ALA A 113 -5.85 10.44 -8.74
CA ALA A 113 -4.50 9.94 -8.61
C ALA A 113 -3.53 10.70 -9.55
N ASN A 114 -2.41 11.12 -8.99
CA ASN A 114 -1.36 11.84 -9.70
C ASN A 114 -0.15 10.92 -9.91
N TYR A 115 0.01 10.45 -11.12
CA TYR A 115 1.08 9.55 -11.54
C TYR A 115 2.35 10.29 -12.00
N SER A 116 2.39 11.61 -11.91
CA SER A 116 3.47 12.43 -12.49
C SER A 116 4.85 12.06 -11.95
N SER A 117 4.97 11.64 -10.70
CA SER A 117 6.25 11.28 -10.10
C SER A 117 6.79 9.98 -10.67
N ILE A 118 5.98 8.93 -10.73
CA ILE A 118 6.40 7.63 -11.30
C ILE A 118 6.57 7.67 -12.81
N MET A 119 5.89 8.59 -13.50
CA MET A 119 6.01 8.77 -14.95
C MET A 119 7.27 9.56 -15.34
N ASN A 120 7.57 10.62 -14.59
CA ASN A 120 8.57 11.59 -15.01
C ASN A 120 9.97 11.41 -14.39
N TYR A 121 10.12 10.55 -13.38
CA TYR A 121 11.39 10.33 -12.69
C TYR A 121 11.79 8.87 -12.75
N ALA A 122 13.06 8.62 -13.09
CA ALA A 122 13.58 7.28 -13.33
C ALA A 122 13.48 6.38 -12.09
N VAL A 123 14.03 6.81 -10.95
CA VAL A 123 13.97 6.05 -9.69
C VAL A 123 12.52 5.78 -9.27
N ASN A 124 11.64 6.78 -9.35
CA ASN A 124 10.26 6.67 -8.91
C ASN A 124 9.49 5.63 -9.75
N GLY A 125 9.73 5.59 -11.08
CA GLY A 125 9.20 4.56 -11.97
C GLY A 125 9.75 3.18 -11.65
N ALA A 126 11.07 3.05 -11.42
CA ALA A 126 11.69 1.78 -11.06
C ALA A 126 11.17 1.23 -9.71
N VAL A 127 10.99 2.11 -8.70
CA VAL A 127 10.42 1.74 -7.39
C VAL A 127 8.95 1.33 -7.51
N HIS A 128 8.18 1.97 -8.39
CA HIS A 128 6.81 1.56 -8.69
C HIS A 128 6.75 0.11 -9.21
N TYR A 129 7.60 -0.25 -10.16
CA TYR A 129 7.69 -1.63 -10.64
C TYR A 129 8.20 -2.61 -9.59
N ALA A 130 9.19 -2.21 -8.78
CA ALA A 130 9.68 -3.03 -7.68
C ALA A 130 8.56 -3.38 -6.68
N ASN A 131 7.71 -2.42 -6.34
CA ASN A 131 6.55 -2.65 -5.48
C ASN A 131 5.54 -3.60 -6.13
N ALA A 132 5.29 -3.48 -7.43
CA ALA A 132 4.42 -4.42 -8.15
C ALA A 132 4.95 -5.86 -8.10
N ILE A 133 6.27 -6.05 -8.21
CA ILE A 133 6.91 -7.38 -8.05
C ILE A 133 6.70 -7.91 -6.63
N LEU A 134 6.89 -7.08 -5.61
CA LEU A 134 6.67 -7.46 -4.21
C LEU A 134 5.18 -7.75 -3.93
N ASP A 135 4.25 -7.02 -4.57
CA ASP A 135 2.81 -7.26 -4.46
C ASP A 135 2.38 -8.62 -5.02
N SER A 136 3.08 -9.13 -6.02
CA SER A 136 2.84 -10.48 -6.55
C SER A 136 3.18 -11.58 -5.54
N ARG A 137 3.96 -11.26 -4.50
CA ARG A 137 4.50 -12.18 -3.50
C ARG A 137 5.37 -13.31 -4.06
N GLY A 138 5.79 -13.18 -5.31
CA GLY A 138 6.74 -14.11 -5.92
C GLY A 138 8.18 -13.83 -5.55
N TYR A 139 8.43 -12.63 -5.00
CA TYR A 139 9.73 -12.19 -4.51
C TYR A 139 9.55 -11.39 -3.23
N THR A 140 10.52 -11.45 -2.31
CA THR A 140 10.53 -10.68 -1.05
C THR A 140 11.47 -9.49 -1.10
N GLU A 141 12.22 -9.35 -2.17
CA GLU A 141 13.25 -8.33 -2.33
C GLU A 141 13.43 -7.99 -3.81
N VAL A 142 13.67 -6.73 -4.12
CA VAL A 142 13.86 -6.20 -5.48
C VAL A 142 14.85 -5.03 -5.41
N ILE A 143 15.63 -4.85 -6.46
CA ILE A 143 16.46 -3.66 -6.64
C ILE A 143 15.81 -2.77 -7.69
N ALA A 144 15.62 -1.50 -7.37
CA ALA A 144 15.13 -0.47 -8.30
C ALA A 144 16.29 0.45 -8.68
N ILE A 145 16.52 0.64 -9.98
CA ILE A 145 17.58 1.50 -10.50
C ILE A 145 16.98 2.54 -11.43
N GLY A 146 17.19 3.81 -11.13
CA GLY A 146 16.93 4.91 -12.05
C GLY A 146 18.21 5.30 -12.79
N ILE A 147 18.09 5.48 -14.10
CA ILE A 147 19.17 5.98 -14.95
C ILE A 147 18.70 7.21 -15.73
N ASN A 148 19.58 8.20 -15.88
CA ASN A 148 19.25 9.43 -16.56
C ASN A 148 20.47 9.97 -17.31
N GLY A 149 20.23 10.82 -18.32
CA GLY A 149 21.25 11.55 -19.04
C GLY A 149 20.62 12.48 -20.05
N THR A 150 21.25 13.60 -20.34
CA THR A 150 20.69 14.63 -21.23
C THR A 150 21.59 15.01 -22.39
N GLN A 151 22.87 14.65 -22.32
CA GLN A 151 23.88 14.99 -23.30
C GLN A 151 24.57 13.75 -23.85
N MET A 152 24.86 13.80 -25.15
CA MET A 152 25.53 12.72 -25.87
C MET A 152 26.86 13.19 -26.40
N ASN A 153 27.87 12.33 -26.27
CA ASN A 153 29.15 12.50 -26.94
C ASN A 153 29.07 12.14 -28.44
N ALA A 154 30.07 12.53 -29.21
CA ALA A 154 30.12 12.19 -30.64
C ALA A 154 30.17 10.68 -30.93
N ASP A 155 30.67 9.86 -29.98
CA ASP A 155 30.75 8.42 -30.06
C ASP A 155 29.43 7.71 -29.66
N GLY A 156 28.38 8.49 -29.30
CA GLY A 156 27.08 7.98 -28.87
C GLY A 156 27.00 7.58 -27.39
N SER A 157 28.06 7.78 -26.62
CA SER A 157 28.01 7.61 -25.16
C SER A 157 27.27 8.75 -24.49
N VAL A 158 26.68 8.52 -23.32
CA VAL A 158 26.00 9.54 -22.53
C VAL A 158 27.04 10.29 -21.70
N GLN A 159 27.14 11.61 -21.92
CA GLN A 159 28.16 12.45 -21.27
C GLN A 159 27.86 12.67 -19.79
N ASP A 160 26.59 12.88 -19.44
CA ASP A 160 26.09 13.23 -18.11
C ASP A 160 25.24 12.09 -17.53
N ALA A 161 25.73 10.84 -17.70
CA ALA A 161 25.04 9.66 -17.18
C ALA A 161 24.95 9.70 -15.66
N GLU A 162 23.73 9.64 -15.15
CA GLU A 162 23.40 9.55 -13.72
C GLU A 162 22.73 8.21 -13.43
N CYS A 163 23.07 7.61 -12.30
CA CYS A 163 22.44 6.39 -11.82
C CYS A 163 22.16 6.49 -10.33
N ARG A 164 21.02 5.96 -9.91
CA ARG A 164 20.68 5.81 -8.49
C ARG A 164 19.95 4.51 -8.26
N ALA A 165 20.45 3.72 -7.31
CA ALA A 165 19.94 2.39 -7.01
C ALA A 165 19.40 2.28 -5.58
N TYR A 166 18.29 1.56 -5.43
CA TYR A 166 17.65 1.30 -4.16
C TYR A 166 17.34 -0.18 -3.96
N TYR A 167 17.62 -0.68 -2.77
CA TYR A 167 17.19 -1.98 -2.31
C TYR A 167 15.84 -1.87 -1.59
N ILE A 168 14.89 -2.69 -1.98
CA ILE A 168 13.52 -2.71 -1.46
C ILE A 168 13.21 -4.14 -1.05
N SER A 169 12.82 -4.35 0.19
CA SER A 169 12.50 -5.69 0.70
C SER A 169 11.33 -5.68 1.68
N GLU A 170 10.66 -6.81 1.79
CA GLU A 170 9.62 -7.02 2.81
C GLU A 170 10.20 -6.88 4.24
N LYS A 171 11.45 -7.25 4.45
CA LYS A 171 12.17 -7.09 5.73
C LYS A 171 12.32 -5.63 6.14
N ASN A 172 12.40 -4.71 5.18
CA ASN A 172 12.47 -3.26 5.38
C ASN A 172 11.11 -2.58 5.29
N ASN A 173 10.01 -3.31 5.34
CA ASN A 173 8.66 -2.80 5.07
C ASN A 173 8.59 -1.99 3.76
N ARG A 174 9.34 -2.44 2.76
CA ARG A 174 9.47 -1.83 1.42
C ARG A 174 9.98 -0.38 1.42
N VAL A 175 10.62 0.05 2.50
CA VAL A 175 11.30 1.35 2.52
C VAL A 175 12.55 1.26 1.64
N PRO A 176 12.65 2.05 0.55
CA PRO A 176 13.81 2.01 -0.31
C PRO A 176 15.09 2.39 0.43
N LYS A 177 16.11 1.56 0.39
CA LYS A 177 17.45 1.82 0.95
C LYS A 177 18.42 2.06 -0.19
N HIS A 178 19.01 3.24 -0.23
CA HIS A 178 19.98 3.64 -1.24
C HIS A 178 21.21 2.73 -1.26
N ILE A 179 21.67 2.32 -2.45
CA ILE A 179 22.88 1.50 -2.69
C ILE A 179 23.94 2.37 -3.39
N PRO A 180 24.75 3.14 -2.64
CA PRO A 180 25.70 4.10 -3.22
C PRO A 180 26.76 3.43 -4.12
N GLU A 181 27.05 2.15 -3.89
CA GLU A 181 28.02 1.38 -4.65
C GLU A 181 27.58 1.19 -6.11
N LEU A 182 26.28 1.05 -6.36
CA LEU A 182 25.72 0.90 -7.71
C LEU A 182 25.63 2.24 -8.47
N ASP A 183 25.64 3.36 -7.78
CA ASP A 183 25.67 4.70 -8.42
C ASP A 183 26.98 4.93 -9.18
N LYS A 184 28.06 4.24 -8.76
CA LYS A 184 29.41 4.40 -9.32
C LYS A 184 29.73 3.38 -10.41
N GLY A 185 28.92 2.33 -10.53
CA GLY A 185 29.12 1.28 -11.53
C GLY A 185 28.54 -0.05 -11.10
N TRP A 186 28.32 -0.93 -12.06
CA TRP A 186 27.54 -2.16 -11.88
C TRP A 186 28.38 -3.44 -11.79
N SER A 187 29.67 -3.33 -11.54
CA SER A 187 30.56 -4.50 -11.38
C SER A 187 30.15 -5.46 -10.27
N LEU A 188 29.44 -4.98 -9.22
CA LEU A 188 28.89 -5.80 -8.15
C LEU A 188 27.79 -6.76 -8.62
N LEU A 189 27.14 -6.45 -9.75
CA LEU A 189 26.08 -7.28 -10.33
C LEU A 189 26.62 -8.47 -11.14
N LYS A 190 27.95 -8.59 -11.33
CA LYS A 190 28.58 -9.76 -11.97
C LYS A 190 28.37 -11.02 -11.13
N ALA A 191 28.19 -12.15 -11.80
CA ALA A 191 27.97 -13.45 -11.17
C ALA A 191 28.97 -13.78 -10.05
N ASP A 192 30.27 -13.47 -10.26
CA ASP A 192 31.32 -13.72 -9.27
C ASP A 192 31.25 -12.86 -8.03
N ASN A 193 30.54 -11.72 -8.09
CA ASN A 193 30.41 -10.77 -7.00
C ASN A 193 29.07 -10.89 -6.26
N LEU A 194 28.11 -11.67 -6.76
CA LEU A 194 26.75 -11.69 -6.24
C LEU A 194 26.65 -12.15 -4.78
N ASP A 195 27.45 -13.13 -4.38
CA ASP A 195 27.45 -13.59 -2.97
C ASP A 195 27.88 -12.46 -2.02
N ARG A 196 28.93 -11.71 -2.39
CA ARG A 196 29.38 -10.53 -1.64
C ARG A 196 28.36 -9.40 -1.66
N PHE A 197 27.77 -9.16 -2.81
CA PHE A 197 26.75 -8.12 -2.99
C PHE A 197 25.50 -8.43 -2.15
N PHE A 198 25.00 -9.66 -2.19
CA PHE A 198 23.84 -10.05 -1.39
C PHE A 198 24.11 -10.01 0.11
N ALA A 199 25.32 -10.38 0.56
CA ALA A 199 25.72 -10.21 1.96
C ALA A 199 25.78 -8.72 2.38
N MET A 200 26.08 -7.81 1.45
CA MET A 200 26.00 -6.37 1.68
C MET A 200 24.54 -5.92 1.83
N LEU A 201 23.63 -6.38 0.96
CA LEU A 201 22.21 -6.07 1.05
C LEU A 201 21.59 -6.53 2.38
N ASP A 202 22.02 -7.68 2.91
CA ASP A 202 21.54 -8.17 4.21
C ASP A 202 21.87 -7.22 5.37
N LYS A 203 22.96 -6.43 5.25
CA LYS A 203 23.32 -5.40 6.24
C LYS A 203 22.54 -4.10 6.09
N MET A 204 21.82 -3.92 4.99
CA MET A 204 21.03 -2.74 4.72
C MET A 204 19.61 -2.81 5.31
N THR A 205 19.28 -3.88 6.03
CA THR A 205 17.97 -3.99 6.69
C THR A 205 17.85 -2.92 7.78
N LEU A 206 16.65 -2.34 7.91
CA LEU A 206 16.35 -1.42 9.00
C LEU A 206 16.50 -2.15 10.35
N THR A 207 17.08 -1.49 11.31
CA THR A 207 17.07 -1.99 12.69
C THR A 207 15.64 -1.96 13.24
N GLU A 208 15.33 -2.80 14.23
CA GLU A 208 14.01 -2.80 14.89
C GLU A 208 13.65 -1.40 15.43
N LYS A 209 14.65 -0.65 15.90
CA LYS A 209 14.46 0.73 16.38
C LYS A 209 14.06 1.68 15.26
N GLU A 210 14.75 1.64 14.12
CA GLU A 210 14.40 2.49 12.96
C GLU A 210 13.01 2.16 12.41
N LEU A 211 12.62 0.89 12.41
CA LEU A 211 11.28 0.45 12.03
C LEU A 211 10.22 0.98 13.00
N GLU A 212 10.50 0.92 14.29
CA GLU A 212 9.56 1.42 15.30
C GLU A 212 9.43 2.93 15.25
N ASP A 213 10.52 3.67 15.07
CA ASP A 213 10.50 5.12 14.87
C ASP A 213 9.68 5.51 13.62
N LEU A 214 9.83 4.76 12.52
CA LEU A 214 9.06 4.98 11.30
C LEU A 214 7.56 4.71 11.52
N ARG A 215 7.23 3.62 12.22
CA ARG A 215 5.84 3.31 12.60
C ARG A 215 5.23 4.43 13.43
N GLN A 216 5.89 4.85 14.49
CA GLN A 216 5.38 5.90 15.37
C GLN A 216 5.12 7.21 14.62
N ARG A 217 6.04 7.61 13.74
CA ARG A 217 5.85 8.81 12.90
C ARG A 217 4.64 8.67 11.98
N THR A 218 4.49 7.51 11.33
CA THR A 218 3.38 7.26 10.41
C THR A 218 2.05 7.16 11.18
N GLU A 219 2.03 6.53 12.34
CA GLU A 219 0.85 6.46 13.22
C GLU A 219 0.43 7.84 13.73
N THR A 220 1.39 8.69 14.11
CA THR A 220 1.09 10.07 14.54
C THR A 220 0.52 10.90 13.39
N ALA A 221 1.07 10.76 12.19
CA ALA A 221 0.55 11.42 11.00
C ALA A 221 -0.88 10.93 10.67
N LEU A 222 -1.11 9.63 10.74
CA LEU A 222 -2.43 9.01 10.55
C LEU A 222 -3.44 9.54 11.57
N GLU A 223 -3.09 9.58 12.85
CA GLU A 223 -3.95 10.11 13.91
C GLU A 223 -4.34 11.57 13.66
N THR A 224 -3.38 12.40 13.25
CA THR A 224 -3.63 13.80 12.90
C THR A 224 -4.62 13.93 11.74
N LYS A 225 -4.47 13.09 10.71
CA LYS A 225 -5.37 13.07 9.54
C LYS A 225 -6.78 12.59 9.90
N ILE A 226 -6.90 11.56 10.75
CA ILE A 226 -8.19 11.08 11.27
C ILE A 226 -8.88 12.20 12.04
N LYS A 227 -8.16 12.89 12.94
CA LYS A 227 -8.70 14.04 13.70
C LYS A 227 -9.19 15.15 12.76
N SER A 228 -8.45 15.46 11.70
CA SER A 228 -8.86 16.47 10.71
C SER A 228 -10.15 16.08 9.98
N ILE A 229 -10.30 14.84 9.55
CA ILE A 229 -11.53 14.36 8.90
C ILE A 229 -12.70 14.45 9.87
N HIS A 230 -12.49 14.07 11.12
CA HIS A 230 -13.53 14.21 12.14
C HIS A 230 -13.93 15.66 12.36
N GLN A 231 -12.98 16.54 12.55
CA GLN A 231 -13.29 17.94 12.74
C GLN A 231 -14.16 18.47 11.60
N SER A 232 -13.87 18.05 10.36
CA SER A 232 -14.70 18.43 9.20
C SER A 232 -16.13 17.88 9.28
N LEU A 233 -16.33 16.68 9.85
CA LEU A 233 -17.66 16.11 10.10
C LEU A 233 -18.38 16.85 11.24
N TYR A 234 -17.66 17.27 12.27
CA TYR A 234 -18.22 18.00 13.40
C TYR A 234 -18.59 19.44 13.05
N ASP A 235 -17.77 20.10 12.25
CA ASP A 235 -17.99 21.49 11.82
C ASP A 235 -19.13 21.60 10.81
N ASN A 236 -19.54 20.51 10.18
CA ASN A 236 -20.72 20.46 9.33
C ASN A 236 -21.98 20.33 10.21
N PRO A 237 -22.83 21.39 10.33
CA PRO A 237 -23.99 21.39 11.22
C PRO A 237 -24.98 20.26 10.92
N THR A 238 -25.14 19.90 9.64
CA THR A 238 -26.04 18.84 9.18
C THR A 238 -25.54 17.46 9.64
N LEU A 239 -24.24 17.20 9.51
CA LEU A 239 -23.66 15.89 9.88
C LEU A 239 -23.52 15.72 11.39
N ARG A 240 -23.29 16.81 12.11
CA ARG A 240 -23.19 16.78 13.58
C ARG A 240 -24.47 16.25 14.22
N THR A 241 -25.63 16.60 13.68
CA THR A 241 -26.94 16.19 14.20
C THR A 241 -27.48 14.93 13.54
N ALA A 242 -27.08 14.64 12.29
CA ALA A 242 -27.59 13.50 11.52
C ALA A 242 -26.94 12.16 11.87
N LEU A 243 -25.74 12.18 12.45
CA LEU A 243 -24.94 10.98 12.71
C LEU A 243 -24.60 10.83 14.20
N THR A 244 -24.94 9.68 14.75
CA THR A 244 -24.44 9.24 16.07
C THR A 244 -22.95 8.91 15.97
N THR A 245 -22.29 8.73 17.11
CA THR A 245 -20.87 8.37 17.16
C THR A 245 -20.58 7.04 16.47
N ASN A 246 -21.38 6.00 16.75
CA ASN A 246 -21.24 4.70 16.09
C ASN A 246 -21.45 4.82 14.56
N GLU A 247 -22.39 5.62 14.12
CA GLU A 247 -22.64 5.85 12.69
C GLU A 247 -21.48 6.55 11.99
N LYS A 248 -20.80 7.49 12.66
CA LYS A 248 -19.57 8.11 12.13
C LYS A 248 -18.46 7.06 11.97
N LEU A 249 -18.33 6.15 12.94
CA LEU A 249 -17.40 5.03 12.86
C LEU A 249 -17.73 4.11 11.68
N TYR A 250 -19.00 3.72 11.53
CA TYR A 250 -19.46 2.87 10.44
C TYR A 250 -19.23 3.51 9.06
N LEU A 251 -19.52 4.80 8.95
CA LEU A 251 -19.26 5.59 7.76
C LEU A 251 -17.77 5.55 7.40
N PHE A 252 -16.90 5.82 8.36
CA PHE A 252 -15.46 5.84 8.15
C PHE A 252 -14.90 4.46 7.76
N CYS A 253 -15.29 3.40 8.48
CA CYS A 253 -14.89 2.03 8.16
C CYS A 253 -15.35 1.59 6.77
N GLY A 254 -16.60 1.91 6.41
CA GLY A 254 -17.14 1.57 5.08
C GLY A 254 -16.39 2.30 3.94
N LEU A 255 -16.05 3.59 4.11
CA LEU A 255 -15.27 4.35 3.14
C LEU A 255 -13.86 3.79 2.97
N ILE A 256 -13.24 3.32 4.05
CA ILE A 256 -11.94 2.64 3.99
C ILE A 256 -12.05 1.32 3.23
N MET A 257 -13.05 0.48 3.53
CA MET A 257 -13.23 -0.81 2.85
C MET A 257 -13.33 -0.66 1.33
N VAL A 258 -14.00 0.38 0.84
CA VAL A 258 -14.14 0.60 -0.62
C VAL A 258 -12.93 1.27 -1.25
N GLY A 259 -12.10 1.94 -0.47
CA GLY A 259 -10.88 2.60 -0.93
C GLY A 259 -9.65 1.69 -0.98
N LEU A 260 -9.64 0.59 -0.21
CA LEU A 260 -8.50 -0.33 -0.13
C LEU A 260 -8.36 -1.19 -1.38
N THR A 261 -7.12 -1.37 -1.84
CA THR A 261 -6.78 -2.29 -2.92
C THR A 261 -6.93 -3.74 -2.46
N THR A 262 -7.73 -4.52 -3.17
CA THR A 262 -7.94 -5.95 -2.88
C THR A 262 -7.82 -6.75 -4.17
N LYS A 263 -7.13 -7.90 -4.12
CA LYS A 263 -6.98 -8.79 -5.30
C LYS A 263 -8.34 -9.15 -5.89
N GLY A 264 -8.57 -8.74 -7.14
CA GLY A 264 -9.80 -9.02 -7.89
C GLY A 264 -10.98 -8.08 -7.62
N VAL A 265 -10.76 -6.99 -6.85
CA VAL A 265 -11.67 -5.85 -6.75
C VAL A 265 -10.84 -4.58 -6.84
N ALA A 266 -11.03 -3.80 -7.89
CA ALA A 266 -10.42 -2.48 -7.97
C ALA A 266 -10.96 -1.59 -6.83
N PRO A 267 -10.13 -0.74 -6.20
CA PRO A 267 -10.62 0.24 -5.26
C PRO A 267 -11.64 1.17 -5.94
N LEU A 268 -12.56 1.71 -5.16
CA LEU A 268 -13.50 2.70 -5.69
C LEU A 268 -12.70 3.94 -6.14
N ASP A 269 -13.03 4.45 -7.32
CA ASP A 269 -12.50 5.71 -7.80
C ASP A 269 -13.46 6.86 -7.53
N VAL A 270 -12.93 8.05 -7.24
CA VAL A 270 -13.73 9.25 -6.97
C VAL A 270 -14.64 9.60 -8.16
N ASN A 271 -14.19 9.31 -9.39
CA ASN A 271 -14.93 9.57 -10.62
C ASN A 271 -16.12 8.61 -10.83
N GLN A 272 -16.21 7.54 -10.05
CA GLN A 272 -17.35 6.61 -10.10
C GLN A 272 -18.56 7.11 -9.32
N PHE A 273 -18.41 8.18 -8.52
CA PHE A 273 -19.50 8.83 -7.86
C PHE A 273 -20.29 9.68 -8.85
N THR A 274 -21.57 9.34 -9.02
CA THR A 274 -22.41 9.95 -10.03
C THR A 274 -23.04 11.28 -9.58
N GLY A 275 -23.24 11.43 -8.25
CA GLY A 275 -23.98 12.56 -7.70
C GLY A 275 -25.45 12.59 -8.15
N ASN A 276 -26.02 11.42 -8.49
CA ASN A 276 -27.42 11.31 -8.85
C ASN A 276 -28.34 11.51 -7.63
N ASP A 277 -29.45 12.20 -7.82
CA ASP A 277 -30.50 12.38 -6.82
C ASP A 277 -31.62 11.34 -6.98
N ASP A 278 -31.27 10.11 -7.34
CA ASP A 278 -32.17 8.97 -7.48
C ASP A 278 -32.04 8.05 -6.26
N GLN A 279 -33.14 7.50 -5.76
CA GLN A 279 -33.14 6.64 -4.58
C GLN A 279 -32.49 5.28 -4.82
N GLU A 280 -32.49 4.79 -6.04
CA GLU A 280 -31.95 3.47 -6.39
C GLU A 280 -30.55 3.54 -7.04
N ASP A 281 -30.22 4.67 -7.70
CA ASP A 281 -28.95 4.88 -8.39
C ASP A 281 -28.25 6.14 -7.89
N ASN A 282 -27.62 6.04 -6.72
CA ASN A 282 -26.91 7.14 -6.05
C ASN A 282 -25.57 6.67 -5.46
N ASP A 283 -24.82 7.61 -4.94
CA ASP A 283 -23.50 7.36 -4.37
C ASP A 283 -23.52 6.35 -3.21
N SER A 284 -24.61 6.27 -2.44
CA SER A 284 -24.79 5.25 -1.39
C SER A 284 -24.85 3.84 -1.98
N THR A 285 -25.61 3.64 -3.05
CA THR A 285 -25.75 2.34 -3.72
C THR A 285 -24.42 1.86 -4.29
N ILE A 286 -23.63 2.79 -4.85
CA ILE A 286 -22.27 2.50 -5.36
C ILE A 286 -21.39 1.97 -4.22
N ILE A 287 -21.34 2.66 -3.08
CA ILE A 287 -20.54 2.27 -1.92
C ILE A 287 -21.00 0.91 -1.37
N ILE A 288 -22.29 0.72 -1.11
CA ILE A 288 -22.85 -0.52 -0.55
C ILE A 288 -22.54 -1.71 -1.46
N THR A 289 -22.70 -1.54 -2.77
CA THR A 289 -22.38 -2.58 -3.75
C THR A 289 -20.89 -2.92 -3.74
N ARG A 290 -20.04 -1.91 -3.61
CA ARG A 290 -18.58 -2.10 -3.53
C ARG A 290 -18.18 -2.80 -2.23
N ILE A 291 -18.75 -2.41 -1.07
CA ILE A 291 -18.54 -3.11 0.21
C ILE A 291 -18.90 -4.59 0.10
N ARG A 292 -20.09 -4.90 -0.45
CA ARG A 292 -20.51 -6.29 -0.66
C ARG A 292 -19.53 -7.06 -1.55
N SER A 293 -19.08 -6.47 -2.64
CA SER A 293 -18.10 -7.08 -3.55
C SER A 293 -16.75 -7.31 -2.86
N PHE A 294 -16.29 -6.35 -2.06
CA PHE A 294 -15.09 -6.43 -1.26
C PHE A 294 -15.17 -7.62 -0.26
N LEU A 295 -16.23 -7.71 0.53
CA LEU A 295 -16.42 -8.78 1.51
C LEU A 295 -16.52 -10.17 0.85
N LYS A 296 -17.23 -10.29 -0.28
CA LYS A 296 -17.30 -11.55 -1.05
C LYS A 296 -15.91 -11.98 -1.54
N LYS A 297 -15.09 -11.06 -2.04
CA LYS A 297 -13.73 -11.38 -2.49
C LYS A 297 -12.77 -11.73 -1.36
N LYS A 298 -13.06 -11.24 -0.16
CA LYS A 298 -12.40 -11.67 1.08
C LYS A 298 -12.89 -13.02 1.58
N LYS A 299 -13.79 -13.70 0.86
CA LYS A 299 -14.38 -14.99 1.23
C LYS A 299 -15.13 -14.96 2.57
N CYS A 300 -15.66 -13.80 2.96
CA CYS A 300 -16.55 -13.72 4.11
C CYS A 300 -17.80 -14.57 3.86
N GLY A 301 -18.27 -15.30 4.86
CA GLY A 301 -19.52 -16.04 4.77
C GLY A 301 -20.73 -15.13 4.62
N ASP A 302 -21.81 -15.63 3.98
CA ASP A 302 -22.99 -14.80 3.68
C ASP A 302 -23.63 -14.19 4.93
N ASP A 303 -23.64 -14.91 6.06
CA ASP A 303 -24.18 -14.39 7.32
C ASP A 303 -23.38 -13.21 7.86
N LYS A 304 -22.05 -13.27 7.75
CA LYS A 304 -21.15 -12.16 8.11
C LYS A 304 -21.34 -10.96 7.20
N ILE A 305 -21.44 -11.20 5.89
CA ILE A 305 -21.71 -10.14 4.91
C ILE A 305 -23.02 -9.45 5.27
N ARG A 306 -24.05 -10.23 5.59
CA ARG A 306 -25.35 -9.70 6.01
C ARG A 306 -25.21 -8.83 7.25
N MET A 307 -24.59 -9.36 8.31
CA MET A 307 -24.41 -8.65 9.58
C MET A 307 -23.65 -7.32 9.39
N ILE A 308 -22.54 -7.33 8.64
CA ILE A 308 -21.77 -6.10 8.36
C ILE A 308 -22.63 -5.10 7.57
N LEU A 309 -23.35 -5.58 6.56
CA LEU A 309 -24.22 -4.71 5.77
C LEU A 309 -25.41 -4.17 6.59
N ASP A 310 -25.97 -4.94 7.50
CA ASP A 310 -27.06 -4.49 8.39
C ASP A 310 -26.61 -3.35 9.30
N LEU A 311 -25.33 -3.29 9.68
CA LEU A 311 -24.75 -2.18 10.44
C LEU A 311 -24.40 -0.96 9.56
N LEU A 312 -23.89 -1.18 8.36
CA LEU A 312 -23.39 -0.11 7.50
C LEU A 312 -24.48 0.55 6.64
N GLN A 313 -25.42 -0.25 6.08
CA GLN A 313 -26.44 0.25 5.15
C GLN A 313 -27.32 1.38 5.73
N PRO A 314 -27.80 1.31 6.99
CA PRO A 314 -28.64 2.40 7.54
C PRO A 314 -27.92 3.75 7.53
N VAL A 315 -26.60 3.74 7.72
CA VAL A 315 -25.79 4.96 7.73
C VAL A 315 -25.66 5.52 6.31
N PHE A 316 -25.21 4.69 5.36
CA PHE A 316 -24.99 5.15 3.99
C PHE A 316 -26.28 5.56 3.29
N LYS A 317 -27.43 4.97 3.64
CA LYS A 317 -28.75 5.32 3.08
C LYS A 317 -29.36 6.62 3.63
N LYS A 318 -28.70 7.31 4.57
CA LYS A 318 -29.19 8.64 5.02
C LYS A 318 -29.12 9.63 3.88
N GLU A 319 -30.23 10.25 3.53
CA GLU A 319 -30.32 11.22 2.42
C GLU A 319 -29.32 12.38 2.55
N THR A 320 -29.06 12.80 3.78
CA THR A 320 -28.07 13.85 4.08
C THR A 320 -26.67 13.53 3.60
N LEU A 321 -26.33 12.25 3.41
CA LEU A 321 -24.99 11.82 2.98
C LEU A 321 -24.88 11.69 1.46
N TRP A 322 -25.86 11.08 0.81
CA TRP A 322 -25.80 10.77 -0.62
C TRP A 322 -26.46 11.80 -1.52
N ARG A 323 -27.44 12.60 -1.00
CA ARG A 323 -28.07 13.62 -1.81
C ARG A 323 -27.08 14.71 -2.20
N PRO A 324 -26.95 15.02 -3.51
CA PRO A 324 -25.96 16.00 -3.95
C PRO A 324 -26.38 17.43 -3.56
N VAL A 325 -25.42 18.19 -3.09
CA VAL A 325 -25.54 19.65 -2.88
C VAL A 325 -24.52 20.30 -3.80
N ASN A 326 -24.99 21.16 -4.71
CA ASN A 326 -24.15 21.77 -5.75
C ASN A 326 -23.42 20.75 -6.65
N GLY A 327 -24.08 19.62 -6.93
CA GLY A 327 -23.53 18.57 -7.82
C GLY A 327 -22.57 17.58 -7.17
N GLU A 328 -22.35 17.66 -5.86
CA GLU A 328 -21.48 16.74 -5.14
C GLU A 328 -22.15 16.23 -3.86
N SER A 329 -22.08 14.91 -3.62
CA SER A 329 -22.56 14.30 -2.39
C SER A 329 -21.51 14.43 -1.27
N ILE A 330 -21.98 14.44 -0.02
CA ILE A 330 -21.08 14.40 1.15
C ILE A 330 -20.26 13.11 1.14
N LEU A 331 -20.82 11.98 0.71
CA LEU A 331 -20.10 10.71 0.56
C LEU A 331 -18.90 10.84 -0.35
N LYS A 332 -19.05 11.50 -1.49
CA LYS A 332 -17.95 11.75 -2.44
C LYS A 332 -16.85 12.59 -1.81
N SER A 333 -17.22 13.69 -1.15
CA SER A 333 -16.27 14.59 -0.48
C SER A 333 -15.48 13.88 0.63
N LEU A 334 -16.16 13.11 1.48
CA LEU A 334 -15.51 12.32 2.54
C LEU A 334 -14.62 11.22 1.98
N PHE A 335 -15.09 10.53 0.93
CA PHE A 335 -14.29 9.50 0.29
C PHE A 335 -13.00 10.06 -0.33
N LYS A 336 -13.04 11.25 -0.93
CA LYS A 336 -11.84 11.96 -1.40
C LYS A 336 -10.82 12.11 -0.27
N GLN A 337 -11.25 12.61 0.90
CA GLN A 337 -10.37 12.79 2.05
C GLN A 337 -9.80 11.47 2.55
N VAL A 338 -10.64 10.43 2.69
CA VAL A 338 -10.18 9.09 3.11
C VAL A 338 -9.16 8.54 2.12
N LYS A 339 -9.43 8.65 0.81
CA LYS A 339 -8.54 8.16 -0.24
C LYS A 339 -7.20 8.89 -0.28
N GLN A 340 -7.19 10.21 -0.04
CA GLN A 340 -5.97 11.02 -0.04
C GLN A 340 -5.14 10.85 1.23
N ASP A 341 -5.79 10.80 2.38
CA ASP A 341 -5.13 10.95 3.67
C ASP A 341 -4.95 9.64 4.43
N ILE A 342 -5.87 8.68 4.28
CA ILE A 342 -5.92 7.48 5.10
C ILE A 342 -5.41 6.26 4.33
N ILE A 343 -5.93 6.02 3.13
CA ILE A 343 -5.59 4.82 2.34
C ILE A 343 -4.10 4.65 2.12
N PRO A 344 -3.30 5.69 1.76
CA PRO A 344 -1.85 5.52 1.58
C PRO A 344 -1.12 5.08 2.85
N CYS A 345 -1.58 5.53 4.03
CA CYS A 345 -1.01 5.07 5.30
C CYS A 345 -1.32 3.60 5.56
N LEU A 346 -2.54 3.16 5.22
CA LEU A 346 -2.97 1.77 5.40
C LEU A 346 -2.32 0.82 4.39
N GLU A 347 -2.10 1.25 3.18
CA GLU A 347 -1.40 0.47 2.15
C GLU A 347 0.11 0.43 2.36
N SER A 348 0.65 1.23 3.30
CA SER A 348 2.02 1.07 3.77
C SER A 348 2.18 -0.28 4.48
N ASN A 349 3.31 -0.98 4.26
CA ASN A 349 3.54 -2.30 4.90
C ASN A 349 4.06 -2.19 6.35
N LEU A 350 3.76 -1.09 7.03
CA LEU A 350 4.26 -0.82 8.38
C LEU A 350 3.50 -1.56 9.49
N HIS A 351 2.43 -2.30 9.15
CA HIS A 351 1.56 -2.97 10.14
C HIS A 351 1.16 -2.01 11.29
N LEU A 352 0.59 -0.87 10.90
CA LEU A 352 0.23 0.21 11.82
C LEU A 352 -0.84 -0.24 12.80
N ASP A 353 -0.83 0.31 14.02
CA ASP A 353 -1.96 0.22 14.95
C ASP A 353 -3.09 1.16 14.53
N PHE A 354 -3.67 0.86 13.38
CA PHE A 354 -4.73 1.65 12.77
C PHE A 354 -5.96 1.72 13.68
N THR A 355 -6.35 0.58 14.25
CA THR A 355 -7.53 0.50 15.11
C THR A 355 -7.36 1.28 16.40
N GLY A 356 -6.20 1.14 17.06
CA GLY A 356 -5.89 1.93 18.24
C GLY A 356 -5.90 3.42 17.95
N LYS A 357 -5.37 3.84 16.81
CA LYS A 357 -5.35 5.26 16.42
C LYS A 357 -6.74 5.80 16.06
N ILE A 358 -7.57 5.02 15.34
CA ILE A 358 -8.97 5.41 15.13
C ILE A 358 -9.69 5.55 16.45
N LEU A 359 -9.66 4.55 17.33
CA LEU A 359 -10.41 4.57 18.57
C LEU A 359 -9.89 5.63 19.53
N ASN A 360 -8.60 5.87 19.62
CA ASN A 360 -8.05 6.98 20.40
C ASN A 360 -8.51 8.34 19.83
N SER A 361 -8.50 8.48 18.51
CA SER A 361 -8.97 9.70 17.86
C SER A 361 -10.48 9.85 17.94
N LEU A 362 -11.23 8.74 17.99
CA LEU A 362 -12.66 8.71 18.21
C LEU A 362 -13.01 8.75 19.70
N GLY A 363 -12.14 8.28 20.59
CA GLY A 363 -12.34 8.28 22.03
C GLY A 363 -12.48 9.67 22.61
N ASP A 364 -11.80 10.66 22.03
CA ASP A 364 -12.06 12.08 22.31
C ASP A 364 -13.47 12.51 21.81
N TRP A 365 -14.15 11.69 21.00
CA TRP A 365 -15.46 11.92 20.41
C TRP A 365 -16.55 11.06 21.01
N VAL A 366 -16.17 9.84 21.40
CA VAL A 366 -16.99 8.94 22.20
C VAL A 366 -16.88 9.42 23.67
N HIS A 367 -17.42 10.59 23.97
CA HIS A 367 -18.09 10.72 25.25
C HIS A 367 -19.21 9.67 25.18
N ILE A 368 -18.88 8.45 25.57
CA ILE A 368 -19.88 7.43 25.87
C ILE A 368 -20.65 8.03 27.04
N GLU A 369 -21.78 8.66 26.72
CA GLU A 369 -22.74 9.06 27.73
C GLU A 369 -23.04 7.79 28.53
N ASN A 370 -22.47 7.73 29.75
CA ASN A 370 -22.85 6.94 30.92
C ASN A 370 -23.60 5.59 30.71
N ASP A 371 -23.44 4.93 29.59
CA ASP A 371 -23.88 3.54 29.46
C ASP A 371 -22.78 2.63 29.97
N ARG A 372 -22.98 2.14 31.21
CA ARG A 372 -22.08 1.26 31.97
C ARG A 372 -21.75 -0.08 31.26
N GLU A 373 -22.13 -0.25 30.01
CA GLU A 373 -21.99 -1.50 29.27
C GLU A 373 -20.86 -1.51 28.24
N ASN A 374 -20.16 -0.40 27.98
CA ASN A 374 -19.20 -0.32 26.88
C ASN A 374 -17.86 0.35 27.23
N ASP A 375 -17.27 0.02 28.39
CA ASP A 375 -15.86 0.36 28.67
C ASP A 375 -14.90 -0.50 27.81
N VAL A 376 -14.89 -0.28 26.49
CA VAL A 376 -13.92 -0.94 25.61
C VAL A 376 -12.58 -0.24 25.72
N VAL A 377 -11.71 -0.78 26.55
CA VAL A 377 -10.31 -0.33 26.64
C VAL A 377 -9.46 -1.14 25.67
N LEU A 378 -8.87 -0.47 24.68
CA LEU A 378 -7.95 -1.12 23.77
C LEU A 378 -6.60 -1.38 24.44
N THR A 379 -6.11 -2.59 24.27
CA THR A 379 -4.80 -2.97 24.77
C THR A 379 -3.71 -2.32 23.93
N PRO A 380 -2.80 -1.52 24.53
CA PRO A 380 -1.71 -0.88 23.79
C PRO A 380 -0.82 -1.91 23.07
N ARG A 381 -0.35 -1.54 21.86
CA ARG A 381 0.44 -2.45 21.00
C ARG A 381 1.69 -3.01 21.69
N TYR A 382 2.39 -2.23 22.51
CA TYR A 382 3.56 -2.73 23.23
C TYR A 382 3.21 -3.87 24.19
N VAL A 383 2.01 -3.85 24.78
CA VAL A 383 1.52 -4.93 25.65
C VAL A 383 1.20 -6.17 24.82
N THR A 384 0.44 -6.02 23.70
CA THR A 384 0.08 -7.14 22.84
C THR A 384 1.31 -7.80 22.24
N THR A 385 2.30 -7.01 21.83
CA THR A 385 3.57 -7.52 21.29
C THR A 385 4.39 -8.22 22.40
N LEU A 386 4.46 -7.65 23.59
CA LEU A 386 5.17 -8.28 24.72
C LEU A 386 4.54 -9.64 25.06
N MET A 387 3.21 -9.71 25.19
CA MET A 387 2.51 -10.95 25.53
C MET A 387 2.69 -12.01 24.44
N ALA A 388 2.62 -11.65 23.15
CA ALA A 388 2.86 -12.57 22.06
C ALA A 388 4.31 -13.11 22.05
N LYS A 389 5.30 -12.27 22.37
CA LYS A 389 6.70 -12.69 22.55
C LYS A 389 6.89 -13.61 23.77
N LEU A 390 6.28 -13.28 24.91
CA LEU A 390 6.32 -14.14 26.11
C LEU A 390 5.67 -15.49 25.89
N ALA A 391 4.60 -15.54 25.11
CA ALA A 391 3.95 -16.79 24.67
C ALA A 391 4.80 -17.59 23.69
N ARG A 392 6.00 -17.10 23.28
CA ARG A 392 6.89 -17.72 22.29
C ARG A 392 6.21 -18.00 20.96
N THR A 393 5.32 -17.11 20.54
CA THR A 393 4.63 -17.19 19.26
C THR A 393 5.64 -17.30 18.12
N ASN A 394 5.44 -18.26 17.22
CA ASN A 394 6.31 -18.54 16.07
C ASN A 394 5.46 -18.94 14.85
N MET A 395 6.06 -19.19 13.71
CA MET A 395 5.35 -19.47 12.46
C MET A 395 4.41 -20.68 12.53
N ASP A 396 4.61 -21.63 13.47
CA ASP A 396 3.79 -22.84 13.62
C ASP A 396 2.72 -22.71 14.70
N SER A 397 2.66 -21.59 15.41
CA SER A 397 1.68 -21.32 16.44
C SER A 397 0.27 -21.18 15.86
N PHE A 398 -0.73 -21.66 16.63
CA PHE A 398 -2.14 -21.31 16.44
C PHE A 398 -2.55 -20.35 17.55
N VAL A 399 -3.09 -19.20 17.19
CA VAL A 399 -3.43 -18.14 18.14
C VAL A 399 -4.94 -17.93 18.15
N TRP A 400 -5.52 -18.06 19.33
CA TRP A 400 -6.95 -17.90 19.53
C TRP A 400 -7.22 -16.81 20.57
N ASP A 401 -7.98 -15.79 20.15
CA ASP A 401 -8.41 -14.68 20.99
C ASP A 401 -9.95 -14.69 21.09
N ARG A 402 -10.48 -15.03 22.25
CA ARG A 402 -11.92 -15.18 22.48
C ARG A 402 -12.65 -13.87 22.74
N ALA A 403 -11.92 -12.79 22.94
CA ALA A 403 -12.43 -11.45 23.16
C ALA A 403 -11.51 -10.47 22.42
N MET A 404 -11.42 -10.64 21.09
CA MET A 404 -10.36 -10.04 20.28
C MET A 404 -10.42 -8.51 20.24
N GLY A 405 -11.55 -7.93 20.59
CA GLY A 405 -11.74 -6.49 20.45
C GLY A 405 -11.45 -6.03 19.02
N SER A 406 -10.55 -5.11 18.89
CA SER A 406 -10.03 -4.61 17.61
C SER A 406 -8.99 -5.53 16.96
N ALA A 407 -8.79 -6.74 17.49
CA ALA A 407 -7.81 -7.73 17.03
C ALA A 407 -6.33 -7.40 17.26
N GLY A 408 -6.01 -6.50 18.19
CA GLY A 408 -4.63 -6.08 18.47
C GLY A 408 -3.66 -7.21 18.81
N PHE A 409 -4.09 -8.21 19.59
CA PHE A 409 -3.29 -9.41 19.90
C PHE A 409 -3.02 -10.26 18.67
N LEU A 410 -4.04 -10.51 17.86
CA LEU A 410 -3.92 -11.33 16.66
C LEU A 410 -3.02 -10.66 15.61
N VAL A 411 -3.10 -9.34 15.48
CA VAL A 411 -2.22 -8.55 14.60
C VAL A 411 -0.76 -8.65 15.06
N SER A 412 -0.51 -8.50 16.37
CA SER A 412 0.85 -8.61 16.92
C SER A 412 1.42 -10.03 16.79
N ALA A 413 0.58 -11.05 17.02
CA ALA A 413 0.96 -12.44 16.83
C ALA A 413 1.30 -12.72 15.37
N MET A 414 0.46 -12.29 14.43
CA MET A 414 0.67 -12.46 12.99
C MET A 414 2.00 -11.83 12.52
N ASP A 415 2.33 -10.63 12.98
CA ASP A 415 3.59 -9.95 12.64
C ASP A 415 4.80 -10.79 13.10
N ILE A 416 4.76 -11.32 14.33
CA ILE A 416 5.81 -12.21 14.85
C ILE A 416 5.91 -13.51 14.05
N MET A 417 4.79 -14.16 13.74
CA MET A 417 4.74 -15.41 12.99
C MET A 417 5.29 -15.25 11.58
N ILE A 418 4.94 -14.15 10.89
CA ILE A 418 5.45 -13.85 9.54
C ILE A 418 6.95 -13.59 9.58
N LYS A 419 7.44 -12.82 10.54
CA LYS A 419 8.89 -12.57 10.71
C LYS A 419 9.67 -13.86 10.99
N ASP A 420 9.13 -14.75 11.81
CA ASP A 420 9.75 -16.04 12.09
C ASP A 420 9.78 -16.93 10.85
N ALA A 421 8.72 -16.96 10.05
CA ALA A 421 8.68 -17.66 8.77
C ALA A 421 9.71 -17.11 7.77
N GLN A 422 9.80 -15.80 7.64
CA GLN A 422 10.78 -15.13 6.78
C GLN A 422 12.23 -15.41 7.19
N ALA A 423 12.48 -15.58 8.49
CA ALA A 423 13.82 -15.91 9.00
C ALA A 423 14.23 -17.37 8.76
N LYS A 424 13.26 -18.30 8.68
CA LYS A 424 13.50 -19.73 8.64
C LYS A 424 13.30 -20.39 7.28
N ILE A 425 12.40 -19.82 6.44
CA ILE A 425 12.06 -20.41 5.13
C ILE A 425 12.77 -19.60 4.05
N HIS A 426 13.66 -20.26 3.33
CA HIS A 426 14.44 -19.65 2.25
C HIS A 426 13.83 -19.86 0.86
N ASP A 427 13.03 -20.93 0.67
CA ASP A 427 12.29 -21.14 -0.58
C ASP A 427 11.09 -20.17 -0.64
N GLN A 428 11.06 -19.40 -1.72
CA GLN A 428 10.06 -18.34 -1.90
C GLN A 428 8.61 -18.86 -1.96
N LYS A 429 8.39 -19.99 -2.65
CA LYS A 429 7.06 -20.59 -2.79
C LYS A 429 6.57 -21.20 -1.48
N GLU A 430 7.49 -21.80 -0.73
CA GLU A 430 7.18 -22.35 0.59
C GLU A 430 6.86 -21.23 1.60
N LEU A 431 7.66 -20.16 1.58
CA LEU A 431 7.41 -18.98 2.40
C LEU A 431 6.04 -18.36 2.10
N GLU A 432 5.68 -18.21 0.83
CA GLU A 432 4.41 -17.67 0.40
C GLU A 432 3.22 -18.51 0.86
N LYS A 433 3.33 -19.84 0.72
CA LYS A 433 2.34 -20.79 1.25
C LYS A 433 2.21 -20.67 2.77
N LYS A 434 3.36 -20.56 3.47
CA LYS A 434 3.36 -20.44 4.94
C LYS A 434 2.70 -19.15 5.40
N ILE A 435 3.03 -18.01 4.79
CA ILE A 435 2.41 -16.72 5.10
C ILE A 435 0.90 -16.76 4.83
N THR A 436 0.48 -17.38 3.72
CA THR A 436 -0.93 -17.57 3.41
C THR A 436 -1.62 -18.44 4.48
N ASN A 437 -0.98 -19.55 4.87
CA ASN A 437 -1.52 -20.42 5.91
C ASN A 437 -1.63 -19.72 7.28
N ILE A 438 -0.63 -18.92 7.67
CA ILE A 438 -0.69 -18.11 8.89
C ILE A 438 -1.93 -17.21 8.86
N LYS A 439 -2.12 -16.49 7.76
CA LYS A 439 -3.21 -15.52 7.62
C LYS A 439 -4.60 -16.14 7.51
N GLU A 440 -4.70 -17.31 6.88
CA GLU A 440 -5.98 -17.95 6.60
C GLU A 440 -6.42 -18.97 7.64
N HIS A 441 -5.48 -19.59 8.39
CA HIS A 441 -5.79 -20.78 9.18
C HIS A 441 -5.21 -20.82 10.60
N GLN A 442 -4.26 -19.95 10.93
CA GLN A 442 -3.57 -20.03 12.23
C GLN A 442 -4.02 -18.96 13.23
N LEU A 443 -4.89 -18.04 12.84
CA LEU A 443 -5.40 -16.98 13.69
C LEU A 443 -6.93 -17.08 13.80
N LEU A 444 -7.44 -17.09 15.03
CA LEU A 444 -8.88 -17.14 15.30
C LEU A 444 -9.24 -16.06 16.31
N GLY A 445 -10.18 -15.18 15.95
CA GLY A 445 -10.72 -14.16 16.83
C GLY A 445 -12.23 -14.25 16.95
N VAL A 446 -12.73 -13.94 18.14
CA VAL A 446 -14.17 -13.85 18.44
C VAL A 446 -14.45 -12.48 19.06
N GLU A 447 -15.44 -11.76 18.54
CA GLU A 447 -15.91 -10.48 19.08
C GLU A 447 -17.43 -10.43 19.06
N ILE A 448 -18.04 -10.12 20.21
CA ILE A 448 -19.49 -10.07 20.37
C ILE A 448 -20.09 -8.72 19.96
N LEU A 449 -19.30 -7.65 20.07
CA LEU A 449 -19.74 -6.29 19.75
C LEU A 449 -19.54 -5.98 18.26
N GLY A 450 -20.64 -5.87 17.51
CA GLY A 450 -20.60 -5.63 16.06
C GLY A 450 -19.84 -4.37 15.65
N ASN A 451 -19.90 -3.28 16.43
CA ASN A 451 -19.15 -2.04 16.19
C ASN A 451 -17.63 -2.25 16.32
N ILE A 452 -17.19 -3.04 17.29
CA ILE A 452 -15.78 -3.37 17.49
C ILE A 452 -15.31 -4.38 16.44
N TYR A 453 -16.19 -5.35 16.09
CA TYR A 453 -15.92 -6.31 15.03
C TYR A 453 -15.64 -5.64 13.67
N ILE A 454 -16.39 -4.59 13.31
CA ILE A 454 -16.13 -3.85 12.06
C ILE A 454 -14.72 -3.24 12.03
N LEU A 455 -14.24 -2.73 13.17
CA LEU A 455 -12.87 -2.23 13.28
C LEU A 455 -11.84 -3.34 13.10
N ALA A 456 -12.07 -4.49 13.74
CA ALA A 456 -11.23 -5.66 13.55
C ALA A 456 -11.24 -6.10 12.09
N ALA A 457 -12.40 -6.13 11.44
CA ALA A 457 -12.54 -6.46 10.02
C ALA A 457 -11.70 -5.54 9.13
N VAL A 458 -11.71 -4.22 9.35
CA VAL A 458 -10.84 -3.28 8.61
C VAL A 458 -9.37 -3.56 8.87
N SER A 459 -8.96 -3.78 10.13
CA SER A 459 -7.57 -4.09 10.48
C SER A 459 -7.07 -5.39 9.85
N TYR A 460 -7.88 -6.45 9.86
CA TYR A 460 -7.55 -7.71 9.21
C TYR A 460 -7.49 -7.61 7.69
N THR A 461 -8.40 -6.87 7.07
CA THR A 461 -8.41 -6.69 5.63
C THR A 461 -7.21 -5.87 5.15
N HIS A 462 -6.81 -4.87 5.91
CA HIS A 462 -5.59 -4.11 5.69
C HIS A 462 -4.35 -5.02 5.70
N LEU A 463 -4.26 -5.96 6.65
CA LEU A 463 -3.16 -6.92 6.74
C LEU A 463 -3.26 -8.08 5.74
N ARG A 464 -4.26 -8.06 4.84
CA ARG A 464 -4.54 -9.13 3.88
C ARG A 464 -4.74 -10.50 4.53
N ALA A 465 -5.14 -10.53 5.81
CA ALA A 465 -5.54 -11.74 6.51
C ALA A 465 -7.00 -12.09 6.17
N HIS A 466 -7.32 -13.38 6.11
CA HIS A 466 -8.72 -13.82 6.05
C HIS A 466 -9.34 -13.74 7.45
N GLU A 467 -10.56 -13.22 7.50
CA GLU A 467 -11.28 -13.08 8.76
C GLU A 467 -11.65 -14.44 9.35
N THR A 468 -11.41 -14.55 10.63
CA THR A 468 -11.81 -15.70 11.43
C THR A 468 -13.23 -15.53 11.95
N THR A 469 -13.83 -16.61 12.37
CA THR A 469 -15.25 -16.81 12.73
C THR A 469 -15.76 -15.87 13.85
N LEU A 470 -16.98 -15.38 13.70
CA LEU A 470 -17.82 -14.97 14.82
C LEU A 470 -18.20 -16.16 15.65
#